data_7790a762e8439784967223c8b09b05aa
#
_entry.id   7790a762e8439784967223c8b09b05aa
#
_cell.length_a   1.000
_cell.length_b   1.000
_cell.length_c   1.000
_cell.angle_alpha   90.00
_cell.angle_beta   90.00
_cell.angle_gamma   90.00
#
_symmetry.space_group_name_H-M   'P 1'
#
loop_
_entity.id
_entity.type
_entity.pdbx_description
1 polymer ?
#
loop_
_entity_poly.entity_id
_entity_poly.type
_entity_poly.pdbx_seq_one_letter_code
_entity_poly.pdbx_strand_id
1 'polypeptide(L)'
;EPYEDTPAEIQDDVTKTIKEKTYKDKSSKYVADFAEIAMEEMRIYGIPASITLAQGILESGAGEGELTRKANNHFGIKCHGWKGGKVYHDDDKAQECFRKYYDAKYSFRDHSLFLTERKRYMGLFKLSKDDYKGWAKGLKEAGYATDPRYPNKLISLVERYKLYEYDAQVLGKTGKDVKKVTENNNRYTVEKGDTLYRIAKKHNITVEQLKDFNGLTSNDISIGQVLYVKPLPKDF
;
A
#
# COMPACT_ATOMS: atom_id res chain seq x y z
N GLU A 1 -1.13 26.29 -64.66
CA GLU A 1 -1.90 26.47 -63.41
C GLU A 1 -1.39 25.51 -62.35
N PRO A 2 -0.94 25.99 -61.16
CA PRO A 2 -0.44 25.09 -60.12
C PRO A 2 -1.61 24.65 -59.24
N TYR A 3 -1.57 23.38 -58.90
CA TYR A 3 -2.44 22.66 -57.96
C TYR A 3 -2.13 23.12 -56.54
N GLU A 4 -3.06 23.74 -55.85
CA GLU A 4 -2.99 24.02 -54.42
C GLU A 4 -3.60 22.85 -53.66
N ASP A 5 -2.73 22.02 -53.02
CA ASP A 5 -3.13 21.04 -52.02
C ASP A 5 -3.30 21.76 -50.66
N THR A 6 -4.53 21.92 -50.24
CA THR A 6 -4.86 22.33 -48.87
C THR A 6 -4.95 21.07 -48.00
N PRO A 7 -4.16 20.96 -46.90
CA PRO A 7 -4.34 19.85 -45.97
C PRO A 7 -5.65 20.03 -45.18
N ALA A 8 -6.49 19.01 -45.19
CA ALA A 8 -7.66 18.92 -44.33
C ALA A 8 -7.25 18.93 -42.87
N GLU A 9 -7.72 19.93 -42.12
CA GLU A 9 -7.62 19.93 -40.66
C GLU A 9 -8.44 18.78 -40.09
N ILE A 10 -7.73 17.80 -39.55
CA ILE A 10 -8.33 16.76 -38.69
C ILE A 10 -8.55 17.45 -37.34
N GLN A 11 -9.75 17.89 -37.06
CA GLN A 11 -10.20 18.29 -35.73
C GLN A 11 -10.40 17.00 -34.90
N ASP A 12 -9.41 16.65 -34.16
CA ASP A 12 -9.54 15.66 -33.08
C ASP A 12 -10.33 16.28 -31.91
N ASP A 13 -11.65 16.07 -31.95
CA ASP A 13 -12.55 16.34 -30.82
C ASP A 13 -12.37 15.25 -29.77
N VAL A 14 -11.31 15.34 -28.93
CA VAL A 14 -11.10 14.54 -27.76
C VAL A 14 -11.16 15.40 -26.52
N THR A 15 -12.21 16.15 -26.34
CA THR A 15 -12.62 16.68 -25.04
C THR A 15 -13.46 15.63 -24.32
N LYS A 16 -12.80 14.55 -23.85
CA LYS A 16 -13.39 13.65 -22.87
C LYS A 16 -13.51 14.43 -21.56
N THR A 17 -14.68 14.97 -21.30
CA THR A 17 -15.03 15.62 -20.03
C THR A 17 -14.83 14.60 -18.90
N ILE A 18 -13.69 14.67 -18.23
CA ILE A 18 -13.45 13.93 -16.99
C ILE A 18 -14.39 14.56 -15.97
N LYS A 19 -15.52 13.90 -15.68
CA LYS A 19 -16.38 14.30 -14.56
C LYS A 19 -15.53 14.19 -13.31
N GLU A 20 -15.14 15.32 -12.72
CA GLU A 20 -14.51 15.32 -11.39
C GLU A 20 -15.42 14.59 -10.42
N LYS A 21 -14.88 13.51 -9.81
CA LYS A 21 -15.59 12.80 -8.75
C LYS A 21 -15.68 13.74 -7.54
N THR A 22 -16.89 14.16 -7.19
CA THR A 22 -17.13 14.90 -5.94
C THR A 22 -17.14 13.93 -4.77
N TYR A 23 -16.31 14.20 -3.76
CA TYR A 23 -16.23 13.41 -2.54
C TYR A 23 -16.92 14.15 -1.40
N LYS A 24 -17.53 13.39 -0.47
CA LYS A 24 -18.23 13.95 0.69
C LYS A 24 -17.29 14.77 1.59
N ASP A 25 -16.07 14.28 1.76
CA ASP A 25 -15.01 14.88 2.56
C ASP A 25 -13.64 14.32 2.12
N LYS A 26 -12.56 14.88 2.70
CA LYS A 26 -11.18 14.48 2.40
C LYS A 26 -10.88 13.02 2.73
N SER A 27 -11.48 12.46 3.78
CA SER A 27 -11.30 11.06 4.13
C SER A 27 -11.94 10.13 3.11
N SER A 28 -13.11 10.48 2.59
CA SER A 28 -13.76 9.73 1.49
C SER A 28 -12.91 9.76 0.22
N LYS A 29 -12.27 10.90 -0.07
CA LYS A 29 -11.31 10.99 -1.17
C LYS A 29 -10.10 10.10 -0.92
N TYR A 30 -9.52 10.15 0.27
CA TYR A 30 -8.38 9.30 0.66
C TYR A 30 -8.69 7.82 0.47
N VAL A 31 -9.87 7.37 0.92
CA VAL A 31 -10.32 5.99 0.72
C VAL A 31 -10.39 5.65 -0.77
N ALA A 32 -10.98 6.51 -1.58
CA ALA A 32 -11.08 6.26 -3.03
C ALA A 32 -9.72 6.18 -3.72
N ASP A 33 -8.75 6.97 -3.28
CA ASP A 33 -7.40 7.01 -3.85
C ASP A 33 -6.56 5.77 -3.44
N PHE A 34 -6.73 5.25 -2.22
CA PHE A 34 -5.81 4.28 -1.62
C PHE A 34 -6.42 2.91 -1.28
N ALA A 35 -7.72 2.69 -1.48
CA ALA A 35 -8.37 1.42 -1.14
C ALA A 35 -7.75 0.22 -1.88
N GLU A 36 -7.44 0.35 -3.17
CA GLU A 36 -6.82 -0.73 -3.94
C GLU A 36 -5.45 -1.11 -3.38
N ILE A 37 -4.64 -0.12 -3.01
CA ILE A 37 -3.32 -0.36 -2.40
C ILE A 37 -3.49 -1.08 -1.06
N ALA A 38 -4.41 -0.63 -0.21
CA ALA A 38 -4.65 -1.26 1.08
C ALA A 38 -5.17 -2.70 0.96
N MET A 39 -6.07 -2.96 0.01
CA MET A 39 -6.53 -4.32 -0.29
C MET A 39 -5.41 -5.22 -0.82
N GLU A 40 -4.52 -4.67 -1.62
CA GLU A 40 -3.35 -5.38 -2.11
C GLU A 40 -2.40 -5.75 -0.98
N GLU A 41 -2.10 -4.82 -0.08
CA GLU A 41 -1.29 -5.08 1.11
C GLU A 41 -1.95 -6.13 2.04
N MET A 42 -3.28 -6.11 2.17
CA MET A 42 -4.00 -7.14 2.91
C MET A 42 -3.85 -8.53 2.28
N ARG A 43 -3.90 -8.65 0.95
CA ARG A 43 -3.70 -9.94 0.25
C ARG A 43 -2.30 -10.50 0.52
N ILE A 44 -1.30 -9.62 0.54
CA ILE A 44 0.12 -9.99 0.66
C ILE A 44 0.51 -10.27 2.11
N TYR A 45 0.18 -9.35 3.01
CA TYR A 45 0.68 -9.35 4.39
C TYR A 45 -0.37 -9.74 5.42
N GLY A 46 -1.64 -9.81 5.04
CA GLY A 46 -2.71 -10.24 5.93
C GLY A 46 -3.17 -9.20 6.96
N ILE A 47 -2.74 -7.95 6.82
CA ILE A 47 -3.22 -6.82 7.62
C ILE A 47 -4.55 -6.38 7.03
N PRO A 48 -5.64 -6.23 7.81
CA PRO A 48 -6.91 -5.76 7.26
C PRO A 48 -6.78 -4.45 6.49
N ALA A 49 -7.36 -4.38 5.29
CA ALA A 49 -7.38 -3.17 4.48
C ALA A 49 -8.05 -2.02 5.23
N SER A 50 -9.11 -2.33 5.99
CA SER A 50 -9.82 -1.38 6.86
C SER A 50 -8.89 -0.72 7.88
N ILE A 51 -8.02 -1.50 8.51
CA ILE A 51 -7.05 -1.01 9.49
C ILE A 51 -5.99 -0.15 8.81
N THR A 52 -5.43 -0.61 7.70
CA THR A 52 -4.43 0.16 6.93
C THR A 52 -5.00 1.50 6.48
N LEU A 53 -6.23 1.53 5.95
CA LEU A 53 -6.90 2.77 5.54
C LEU A 53 -7.18 3.70 6.73
N ALA A 54 -7.70 3.16 7.84
CA ALA A 54 -7.99 3.96 9.04
C ALA A 54 -6.72 4.58 9.63
N GLN A 55 -5.63 3.83 9.70
CA GLN A 55 -4.33 4.35 10.10
C GLN A 55 -3.83 5.42 9.13
N GLY A 56 -3.89 5.16 7.82
CA GLY A 56 -3.48 6.13 6.82
C GLY A 56 -4.27 7.44 6.91
N ILE A 57 -5.59 7.40 7.09
CA ILE A 57 -6.41 8.60 7.33
C ILE A 57 -5.96 9.35 8.58
N LEU A 58 -5.75 8.62 9.69
CA LEU A 58 -5.41 9.22 10.97
C LEU A 58 -4.01 9.85 10.97
N GLU A 59 -3.01 9.10 10.51
CA GLU A 59 -1.60 9.50 10.56
C GLU A 59 -1.25 10.58 9.51
N SER A 60 -1.89 10.54 8.34
CA SER A 60 -1.62 11.49 7.24
C SER A 60 -2.54 12.72 7.24
N GLY A 61 -3.47 12.82 8.18
CA GLY A 61 -4.52 13.85 8.12
C GLY A 61 -5.37 13.72 6.85
N ALA A 62 -5.72 12.49 6.46
CA ALA A 62 -6.40 12.15 5.21
C ALA A 62 -5.63 12.58 3.96
N GLY A 63 -4.30 12.44 3.99
CA GLY A 63 -3.43 12.75 2.87
C GLY A 63 -2.99 14.21 2.77
N GLU A 64 -3.49 15.09 3.63
CA GLU A 64 -3.19 16.51 3.60
C GLU A 64 -2.02 16.92 4.52
N GLY A 65 -1.51 16.00 5.34
CA GLY A 65 -0.38 16.22 6.22
C GLY A 65 0.90 16.58 5.45
N GLU A 66 1.78 17.33 6.09
CA GLU A 66 3.01 17.82 5.47
C GLU A 66 3.92 16.68 4.99
N LEU A 67 4.13 15.66 5.81
CA LEU A 67 4.93 14.48 5.46
C LEU A 67 4.35 13.74 4.24
N THR A 68 3.03 13.63 4.16
CA THR A 68 2.38 12.99 3.01
C THR A 68 2.59 13.78 1.73
N ARG A 69 2.40 15.09 1.76
CA ARG A 69 2.54 15.95 0.58
C ARG A 69 3.98 16.08 0.09
N LYS A 70 4.95 16.14 1.02
CA LYS A 70 6.37 16.34 0.67
C LYS A 70 7.13 15.04 0.42
N ALA A 71 6.66 13.94 1.00
CA ALA A 71 7.42 12.71 1.08
C ALA A 71 6.64 11.44 0.74
N ASN A 72 5.36 11.50 0.37
CA ASN A 72 4.47 10.34 0.23
C ASN A 72 4.50 9.40 1.45
N ASN A 73 4.80 9.96 2.64
CA ASN A 73 4.91 9.18 3.88
C ASN A 73 3.59 9.27 4.66
N HIS A 74 2.73 8.30 4.42
CA HIS A 74 1.36 8.27 4.95
C HIS A 74 1.27 7.78 6.40
N PHE A 75 2.34 7.18 6.94
CA PHE A 75 2.33 6.53 8.26
C PHE A 75 3.40 7.07 9.22
N GLY A 76 4.03 8.20 8.88
CA GLY A 76 5.05 8.80 9.73
C GLY A 76 6.27 7.90 9.96
N ILE A 77 6.71 7.13 8.96
CA ILE A 77 7.80 6.19 9.15
C ILE A 77 9.14 6.93 9.21
N LYS A 78 9.82 6.81 10.36
CA LYS A 78 11.12 7.43 10.63
C LYS A 78 12.25 6.67 9.93
N CYS A 79 13.39 7.34 9.70
CA CYS A 79 14.49 6.81 8.88
C CYS A 79 15.09 5.48 9.37
N HIS A 80 15.43 5.34 10.66
CA HIS A 80 16.01 4.11 11.25
C HIS A 80 17.04 3.41 10.34
N GLY A 81 18.07 4.13 9.88
CA GLY A 81 19.08 3.57 8.99
C GLY A 81 18.71 3.52 7.51
N TRP A 82 17.58 4.09 7.13
CA TRP A 82 17.12 4.24 5.74
C TRP A 82 18.17 4.92 4.86
N LYS A 83 18.46 4.33 3.69
CA LYS A 83 19.44 4.85 2.73
C LYS A 83 18.78 5.60 1.55
N GLY A 84 17.46 5.53 1.42
CA GLY A 84 16.71 6.23 0.38
C GLY A 84 16.51 7.72 0.66
N GLY A 85 15.60 8.35 -0.07
CA GLY A 85 15.23 9.76 0.10
C GLY A 85 14.75 10.07 1.53
N LYS A 86 15.06 11.28 2.02
CA LYS A 86 14.77 11.71 3.39
C LYS A 86 14.13 13.07 3.40
N VAL A 87 13.28 13.30 4.39
CA VAL A 87 12.79 14.62 4.78
C VAL A 87 12.94 14.80 6.28
N TYR A 88 13.05 16.03 6.71
CA TYR A 88 13.14 16.37 8.12
C TYR A 88 11.90 17.16 8.50
N HIS A 89 11.30 16.79 9.62
CA HIS A 89 10.07 17.40 10.12
C HIS A 89 10.08 17.40 11.65
N ASP A 90 9.48 18.42 12.24
CA ASP A 90 9.31 18.50 13.67
C ASP A 90 8.12 17.64 14.10
N ASP A 91 8.39 16.64 14.96
CA ASP A 91 7.41 15.72 15.52
C ASP A 91 7.64 15.64 17.04
N ASP A 92 7.96 14.48 17.61
CA ASP A 92 8.33 14.36 19.03
C ASP A 92 9.59 15.15 19.36
N LYS A 93 10.46 15.37 18.39
CA LYS A 93 11.67 16.17 18.45
C LYS A 93 11.78 17.07 17.21
N ALA A 94 12.52 18.17 17.36
CA ALA A 94 12.85 19.02 16.23
C ALA A 94 13.72 18.26 15.21
N GLN A 95 13.43 18.46 13.91
CA GLN A 95 14.20 17.92 12.78
C GLN A 95 14.37 16.39 12.80
N GLU A 96 13.33 15.66 13.17
CA GLU A 96 13.34 14.21 13.04
C GLU A 96 13.38 13.78 11.58
N CYS A 97 14.11 12.69 11.32
CA CYS A 97 14.29 12.15 9.98
C CYS A 97 13.17 11.17 9.63
N PHE A 98 12.46 11.45 8.52
CA PHE A 98 11.41 10.60 7.97
C PHE A 98 11.79 10.11 6.56
N ARG A 99 11.33 8.90 6.22
CA ARG A 99 11.53 8.32 4.90
C ARG A 99 10.74 9.10 3.86
N LYS A 100 11.35 9.35 2.70
CA LYS A 100 10.70 9.92 1.53
C LYS A 100 10.53 8.83 0.47
N TYR A 101 9.31 8.69 -0.05
CA TYR A 101 8.95 7.72 -1.07
C TYR A 101 8.63 8.43 -2.38
N TYR A 102 8.91 7.74 -3.48
CA TYR A 102 8.53 8.21 -4.82
C TYR A 102 7.02 8.15 -5.04
N ASP A 103 6.37 7.11 -4.48
CA ASP A 103 4.94 6.85 -4.62
C ASP A 103 4.36 6.40 -3.29
N ALA A 104 3.09 6.73 -3.02
CA ALA A 104 2.37 6.36 -1.80
C ALA A 104 2.39 4.85 -1.52
N LYS A 105 2.31 4.01 -2.56
CA LYS A 105 2.32 2.54 -2.41
C LYS A 105 3.53 2.02 -1.63
N TYR A 106 4.66 2.71 -1.70
CA TYR A 106 5.87 2.32 -0.96
C TYR A 106 5.76 2.63 0.53
N SER A 107 5.06 3.71 0.88
CA SER A 107 4.72 4.00 2.27
C SER A 107 3.77 2.93 2.85
N PHE A 108 2.78 2.50 2.08
CA PHE A 108 1.87 1.41 2.46
C PHE A 108 2.63 0.09 2.63
N ARG A 109 3.54 -0.23 1.71
CA ARG A 109 4.41 -1.39 1.79
C ARG A 109 5.28 -1.36 3.04
N ASP A 110 5.95 -0.25 3.30
CA ASP A 110 6.81 -0.09 4.46
C ASP A 110 6.03 -0.19 5.77
N HIS A 111 4.78 0.31 5.80
CA HIS A 111 3.88 0.11 6.94
C HIS A 111 3.57 -1.38 7.15
N SER A 112 3.28 -2.13 6.08
CA SER A 112 3.04 -3.56 6.18
C SER A 112 4.27 -4.30 6.72
N LEU A 113 5.46 -3.99 6.20
CA LEU A 113 6.73 -4.55 6.70
C LEU A 113 6.99 -4.14 8.15
N PHE A 114 6.69 -2.89 8.52
CA PHE A 114 6.81 -2.43 9.91
C PHE A 114 6.02 -3.30 10.89
N LEU A 115 4.82 -3.73 10.53
CA LEU A 115 3.98 -4.59 11.36
C LEU A 115 4.40 -6.07 11.31
N THR A 116 4.78 -6.59 10.14
CA THR A 116 5.10 -8.00 9.97
C THR A 116 6.48 -8.38 10.51
N GLU A 117 7.46 -7.47 10.51
CA GLU A 117 8.83 -7.76 10.92
C GLU A 117 9.09 -7.58 12.42
N ARG A 118 8.18 -6.96 13.16
CA ARG A 118 8.38 -6.68 14.58
C ARG A 118 7.63 -7.66 15.48
N LYS A 119 8.37 -8.38 16.32
CA LYS A 119 7.83 -9.42 17.24
C LYS A 119 6.64 -8.95 18.06
N ARG A 120 6.62 -7.69 18.48
CA ARG A 120 5.54 -7.13 19.31
C ARG A 120 4.16 -7.13 18.62
N TYR A 121 4.11 -7.15 17.28
CA TYR A 121 2.88 -7.19 16.50
C TYR A 121 2.45 -8.59 16.07
N MET A 122 3.27 -9.62 16.29
CA MET A 122 2.97 -10.98 15.82
C MET A 122 1.67 -11.56 16.37
N GLY A 123 1.22 -11.08 17.55
CA GLY A 123 -0.07 -11.46 18.14
C GLY A 123 -1.27 -11.05 17.27
N LEU A 124 -1.17 -9.96 16.53
CA LEU A 124 -2.22 -9.45 15.66
C LEU A 124 -2.56 -10.43 14.53
N PHE A 125 -1.57 -11.11 14.01
CA PHE A 125 -1.73 -12.05 12.88
C PHE A 125 -2.42 -13.37 13.26
N LYS A 126 -2.75 -13.56 14.55
CA LYS A 126 -3.61 -14.63 15.04
C LYS A 126 -5.09 -14.27 15.02
N LEU A 127 -5.41 -12.99 14.89
CA LEU A 127 -6.77 -12.50 14.79
C LEU A 127 -7.34 -12.76 13.39
N SER A 128 -8.67 -12.84 13.29
CA SER A 128 -9.31 -12.87 11.99
C SER A 128 -9.03 -11.57 11.22
N LYS A 129 -8.84 -11.69 9.91
CA LYS A 129 -8.54 -10.54 9.02
C LYS A 129 -9.72 -9.59 8.85
N ASP A 130 -10.91 -9.94 9.33
CA ASP A 130 -12.09 -9.09 9.39
C ASP A 130 -12.44 -8.62 10.81
N ASP A 131 -11.64 -8.99 11.80
CA ASP A 131 -11.77 -8.50 13.18
C ASP A 131 -11.03 -7.16 13.37
N TYR A 132 -11.48 -6.13 12.65
CA TYR A 132 -10.88 -4.80 12.77
C TYR A 132 -10.91 -4.25 14.20
N LYS A 133 -11.89 -4.68 15.05
CA LYS A 133 -11.96 -4.25 16.46
C LYS A 133 -10.85 -4.87 17.29
N GLY A 134 -10.60 -6.15 17.10
CA GLY A 134 -9.47 -6.84 17.72
C GLY A 134 -8.13 -6.28 17.25
N TRP A 135 -8.00 -6.02 15.95
CA TRP A 135 -6.80 -5.39 15.39
C TRP A 135 -6.53 -4.01 15.97
N ALA A 136 -7.55 -3.14 16.05
CA ALA A 136 -7.40 -1.79 16.61
C ALA A 136 -6.93 -1.82 18.08
N LYS A 137 -7.51 -2.70 18.90
CA LYS A 137 -7.12 -2.89 20.31
C LYS A 137 -5.70 -3.46 20.41
N GLY A 138 -5.42 -4.51 19.67
CA GLY A 138 -4.11 -5.15 19.69
C GLY A 138 -2.97 -4.25 19.21
N LEU A 139 -3.19 -3.37 18.24
CA LEU A 139 -2.23 -2.33 17.85
C LEU A 139 -1.86 -1.43 19.03
N LYS A 140 -2.85 -0.98 19.81
CA LYS A 140 -2.62 -0.18 21.01
C LYS A 140 -1.85 -0.97 22.08
N GLU A 141 -2.25 -2.21 22.35
CA GLU A 141 -1.61 -3.09 23.32
C GLU A 141 -0.15 -3.39 22.93
N ALA A 142 0.11 -3.57 21.62
CA ALA A 142 1.45 -3.76 21.09
C ALA A 142 2.29 -2.47 21.06
N GLY A 143 1.75 -1.32 21.50
CA GLY A 143 2.47 -0.06 21.61
C GLY A 143 2.67 0.65 20.25
N TYR A 144 1.72 0.52 19.31
CA TYR A 144 1.74 1.28 18.06
C TYR A 144 1.55 2.77 18.32
N ALA A 145 0.64 3.12 19.22
CA ALA A 145 0.38 4.49 19.63
C ALA A 145 0.27 4.62 21.16
N THR A 146 0.61 5.78 21.70
CA THR A 146 0.51 6.09 23.14
C THR A 146 -0.89 6.52 23.55
N ASP A 147 -1.66 7.16 22.66
CA ASP A 147 -3.02 7.65 22.93
C ASP A 147 -3.96 6.49 23.36
N PRO A 148 -4.55 6.54 24.55
CA PRO A 148 -5.50 5.52 25.00
C PRO A 148 -6.77 5.44 24.12
N ARG A 149 -7.11 6.50 23.40
CA ARG A 149 -8.28 6.56 22.51
C ARG A 149 -7.97 6.04 21.09
N TYR A 150 -6.75 5.62 20.83
CA TYR A 150 -6.33 5.18 19.49
C TYR A 150 -7.23 4.07 18.89
N PRO A 151 -7.60 3.00 19.65
CA PRO A 151 -8.52 2.00 19.14
C PRO A 151 -9.87 2.55 18.72
N ASN A 152 -10.44 3.42 19.55
CA ASN A 152 -11.75 4.03 19.26
C ASN A 152 -11.71 4.96 18.04
N LYS A 153 -10.59 5.68 17.84
CA LYS A 153 -10.39 6.49 16.64
C LYS A 153 -10.37 5.63 15.38
N LEU A 154 -9.62 4.52 15.38
CA LEU A 154 -9.58 3.59 14.24
C LEU A 154 -10.96 2.97 13.98
N ILE A 155 -11.61 2.41 15.02
CA ILE A 155 -12.94 1.80 14.89
C ILE A 155 -13.95 2.80 14.34
N SER A 156 -13.95 4.04 14.84
CA SER A 156 -14.85 5.11 14.36
C SER A 156 -14.64 5.41 12.87
N LEU A 157 -13.38 5.43 12.39
CA LEU A 157 -13.07 5.61 10.98
C LEU A 157 -13.55 4.42 10.14
N VAL A 158 -13.26 3.19 10.59
CA VAL A 158 -13.69 1.97 9.91
C VAL A 158 -15.21 1.93 9.75
N GLU A 159 -15.96 2.25 10.80
CA GLU A 159 -17.42 2.22 10.80
C GLU A 159 -18.02 3.37 9.98
N ARG A 160 -17.50 4.60 10.14
CA ARG A 160 -17.99 5.80 9.45
C ARG A 160 -17.87 5.70 7.93
N TYR A 161 -16.74 5.19 7.44
CA TYR A 161 -16.44 5.07 6.02
C TYR A 161 -16.65 3.65 5.48
N LYS A 162 -17.23 2.74 6.31
CA LYS A 162 -17.49 1.33 5.98
C LYS A 162 -16.25 0.60 5.43
N LEU A 163 -15.09 0.89 5.99
CA LEU A 163 -13.82 0.35 5.48
C LEU A 163 -13.77 -1.18 5.57
N TYR A 164 -14.54 -1.81 6.46
CA TYR A 164 -14.69 -3.27 6.57
C TYR A 164 -15.25 -3.92 5.28
N GLU A 165 -15.86 -3.16 4.38
CA GLU A 165 -16.32 -3.67 3.09
C GLU A 165 -15.14 -4.07 2.19
N TYR A 166 -13.98 -3.40 2.32
CA TYR A 166 -12.76 -3.76 1.59
C TYR A 166 -12.14 -5.06 2.12
N ASP A 167 -12.20 -5.29 3.44
CA ASP A 167 -11.78 -6.58 4.01
C ASP A 167 -12.67 -7.71 3.48
N ALA A 168 -13.98 -7.49 3.46
CA ALA A 168 -14.94 -8.45 2.92
C ALA A 168 -14.68 -8.75 1.44
N GLN A 169 -14.34 -7.75 0.64
CA GLN A 169 -13.97 -7.95 -0.78
C GLN A 169 -12.74 -8.84 -0.92
N VAL A 170 -11.68 -8.58 -0.15
CA VAL A 170 -10.44 -9.39 -0.19
C VAL A 170 -10.71 -10.82 0.25
N LEU A 171 -11.60 -11.01 1.23
CA LEU A 171 -11.96 -12.33 1.77
C LEU A 171 -13.03 -13.07 0.95
N GLY A 172 -13.51 -12.49 -0.16
CA GLY A 172 -14.57 -13.09 -0.98
C GLY A 172 -15.93 -13.20 -0.28
N LYS A 173 -16.17 -12.36 0.74
CA LYS A 173 -17.41 -12.38 1.52
C LYS A 173 -18.53 -11.51 0.94
N THR A 174 -18.26 -10.73 -0.10
CA THR A 174 -19.26 -9.97 -0.83
C THR A 174 -19.79 -10.81 -1.97
N GLY A 175 -21.12 -10.99 -2.08
CA GLY A 175 -21.79 -11.78 -3.12
C GLY A 175 -21.74 -11.18 -4.54
N LYS A 176 -20.79 -10.31 -4.81
CA LYS A 176 -20.45 -9.86 -6.16
C LYS A 176 -19.17 -10.58 -6.56
N ASP A 177 -19.22 -11.39 -7.61
CA ASP A 177 -18.04 -11.91 -8.28
C ASP A 177 -17.03 -10.79 -8.43
N VAL A 178 -15.99 -10.83 -7.60
CA VAL A 178 -14.85 -9.93 -7.75
C VAL A 178 -14.27 -10.31 -9.11
N LYS A 179 -14.62 -9.52 -10.13
CA LYS A 179 -13.94 -9.59 -11.42
C LYS A 179 -12.46 -9.70 -11.10
N LYS A 180 -11.86 -10.82 -11.52
CA LYS A 180 -10.43 -11.09 -11.47
C LYS A 180 -9.68 -9.77 -11.52
N VAL A 181 -9.13 -9.37 -10.36
CA VAL A 181 -8.21 -8.26 -10.31
C VAL A 181 -7.14 -8.65 -11.32
N THR A 182 -7.02 -7.88 -12.38
CA THR A 182 -6.02 -8.05 -13.40
C THR A 182 -4.72 -8.40 -12.69
N GLU A 183 -4.22 -9.59 -12.95
CA GLU A 183 -2.96 -10.09 -12.43
C GLU A 183 -1.95 -8.96 -12.56
N ASN A 184 -1.53 -8.42 -11.42
CA ASN A 184 -0.45 -7.47 -11.44
C ASN A 184 0.77 -8.28 -11.85
N ASN A 185 1.09 -8.28 -13.16
CA ASN A 185 2.14 -9.08 -13.80
C ASN A 185 3.54 -8.90 -13.20
N ASN A 186 3.62 -8.17 -12.07
CA ASN A 186 4.86 -7.86 -11.37
C ASN A 186 5.12 -8.77 -10.16
N ARG A 187 4.19 -9.69 -9.82
CA ARG A 187 4.27 -10.51 -8.61
C ARG A 187 4.08 -11.98 -8.90
N TYR A 188 4.71 -12.79 -8.08
CA TYR A 188 4.61 -14.24 -8.10
C TYR A 188 4.47 -14.77 -6.67
N THR A 189 3.47 -15.62 -6.44
CA THR A 189 3.33 -16.33 -5.16
C THR A 189 4.05 -17.66 -5.25
N VAL A 190 4.96 -17.90 -4.31
CA VAL A 190 5.77 -19.12 -4.25
C VAL A 190 4.88 -20.32 -3.99
N GLU A 191 4.97 -21.31 -4.85
CA GLU A 191 4.24 -22.57 -4.80
C GLU A 191 5.13 -23.72 -4.33
N LYS A 192 4.51 -24.86 -3.98
CA LYS A 192 5.25 -26.06 -3.57
C LYS A 192 6.17 -26.53 -4.68
N GLY A 193 7.46 -26.65 -4.38
CA GLY A 193 8.50 -27.10 -5.34
C GLY A 193 9.17 -25.94 -6.11
N ASP A 194 8.81 -24.69 -5.84
CA ASP A 194 9.50 -23.55 -6.38
C ASP A 194 10.88 -23.35 -5.79
N THR A 195 11.74 -22.77 -6.59
CA THR A 195 13.05 -22.26 -6.21
C THR A 195 13.22 -20.87 -6.84
N LEU A 196 14.08 -20.02 -6.27
CA LEU A 196 14.38 -18.72 -6.88
C LEU A 196 14.83 -18.85 -8.34
N TYR A 197 15.58 -19.90 -8.66
CA TYR A 197 16.02 -20.19 -10.04
C TYR A 197 14.85 -20.46 -10.99
N ARG A 198 13.88 -21.29 -10.59
CA ARG A 198 12.69 -21.59 -11.40
C ARG A 198 11.83 -20.37 -11.63
N ILE A 199 11.61 -19.59 -10.56
CA ILE A 199 10.82 -18.36 -10.62
C ILE A 199 11.52 -17.33 -11.53
N ALA A 200 12.82 -17.10 -11.34
CA ALA A 200 13.60 -16.17 -12.15
C ALA A 200 13.54 -16.56 -13.64
N LYS A 201 13.77 -17.84 -13.95
CA LYS A 201 13.67 -18.37 -15.32
C LYS A 201 12.27 -18.18 -15.93
N LYS A 202 11.20 -18.43 -15.15
CA LYS A 202 9.81 -18.24 -15.59
C LYS A 202 9.50 -16.79 -15.99
N HIS A 203 10.16 -15.84 -15.34
CA HIS A 203 9.95 -14.40 -15.54
C HIS A 203 11.05 -13.71 -16.36
N ASN A 204 11.97 -14.48 -16.95
CA ASN A 204 13.08 -13.98 -17.78
C ASN A 204 13.97 -12.95 -17.04
N ILE A 205 14.27 -13.22 -15.77
CA ILE A 205 15.19 -12.43 -14.94
C ILE A 205 16.26 -13.36 -14.33
N THR A 206 17.32 -12.77 -13.78
CA THR A 206 18.34 -13.56 -13.05
C THR A 206 17.90 -13.78 -11.60
N VAL A 207 18.52 -14.74 -10.92
CA VAL A 207 18.29 -14.97 -9.48
C VAL A 207 18.70 -13.75 -8.66
N GLU A 208 19.80 -13.11 -9.04
CA GLU A 208 20.31 -11.88 -8.43
C GLU A 208 19.28 -10.76 -8.56
N GLN A 209 18.74 -10.53 -9.77
CA GLN A 209 17.68 -9.55 -9.98
C GLN A 209 16.45 -9.86 -9.14
N LEU A 210 16.03 -11.13 -9.09
CA LEU A 210 14.89 -11.53 -8.26
C LEU A 210 15.15 -11.28 -6.77
N LYS A 211 16.38 -11.52 -6.30
CA LYS A 211 16.80 -11.21 -4.92
C LYS A 211 16.80 -9.70 -4.67
N ASP A 212 17.37 -8.93 -5.58
CA ASP A 212 17.44 -7.46 -5.48
C ASP A 212 16.05 -6.82 -5.44
N PHE A 213 15.12 -7.30 -6.28
CA PHE A 213 13.73 -6.79 -6.29
C PHE A 213 13.00 -7.04 -4.97
N ASN A 214 13.43 -8.04 -4.20
CA ASN A 214 12.78 -8.50 -2.99
C ASN A 214 13.61 -8.29 -1.71
N GLY A 215 14.81 -7.71 -1.81
CA GLY A 215 15.70 -7.51 -0.68
C GLY A 215 16.15 -8.82 -0.01
N LEU A 216 16.23 -9.92 -0.78
CA LEU A 216 16.60 -11.24 -0.25
C LEU A 216 18.12 -11.36 -0.12
N THR A 217 18.57 -11.78 1.06
CA THR A 217 19.99 -12.03 1.33
C THR A 217 20.40 -13.50 1.14
N SER A 218 19.41 -14.43 1.16
CA SER A 218 19.61 -15.84 0.91
C SER A 218 18.75 -16.34 -0.25
N ASN A 219 18.86 -17.63 -0.58
CA ASN A 219 18.01 -18.28 -1.58
C ASN A 219 16.75 -18.93 -0.98
N ASP A 220 16.55 -18.78 0.33
CA ASP A 220 15.46 -19.39 1.04
C ASP A 220 14.16 -18.64 0.79
N ILE A 221 13.15 -19.36 0.34
CA ILE A 221 11.80 -18.86 0.09
C ILE A 221 10.79 -19.82 0.72
N SER A 222 9.65 -19.28 1.13
CA SER A 222 8.57 -20.04 1.77
C SER A 222 7.37 -20.17 0.84
N ILE A 223 6.67 -21.30 0.88
CA ILE A 223 5.39 -21.49 0.18
C ILE A 223 4.42 -20.39 0.64
N GLY A 224 3.77 -19.72 -0.32
CA GLY A 224 2.88 -18.60 -0.07
C GLY A 224 3.59 -17.25 0.02
N GLN A 225 4.92 -17.21 0.01
CA GLN A 225 5.67 -15.95 -0.06
C GLN A 225 5.41 -15.27 -1.40
N VAL A 226 5.18 -13.95 -1.39
CA VAL A 226 4.98 -13.16 -2.61
C VAL A 226 6.28 -12.47 -2.99
N LEU A 227 6.73 -12.69 -4.22
CA LEU A 227 7.95 -12.13 -4.77
C LEU A 227 7.64 -11.16 -5.92
N TYR A 228 8.32 -10.03 -5.95
CA TYR A 228 8.34 -9.13 -7.12
C TYR A 228 9.21 -9.73 -8.21
N VAL A 229 8.65 -9.86 -9.40
CA VAL A 229 9.31 -10.44 -10.58
C VAL A 229 9.64 -9.39 -11.65
N LYS A 230 9.45 -8.12 -11.31
CA LYS A 230 9.91 -6.96 -12.08
C LYS A 230 10.53 -5.94 -11.14
N PRO A 231 11.49 -5.11 -11.62
CA PRO A 231 12.08 -4.10 -10.77
C PRO A 231 11.00 -3.17 -10.24
N LEU A 232 11.05 -2.89 -8.95
CA LEU A 232 10.40 -1.72 -8.40
C LEU A 232 11.06 -0.51 -9.07
N PRO A 233 10.30 0.57 -9.37
CA PRO A 233 10.91 1.79 -9.89
C PRO A 233 12.11 2.21 -9.04
N LYS A 234 13.21 2.59 -9.69
CA LYS A 234 14.53 2.81 -9.04
C LYS A 234 14.57 3.94 -8.01
N ASP A 235 13.49 4.68 -7.85
CA ASP A 235 13.41 5.85 -6.98
C ASP A 235 12.61 5.52 -5.71
N PHE A 236 13.20 4.65 -4.91
CA PHE A 236 12.80 4.44 -3.53
C PHE A 236 13.45 5.49 -2.63
#